data_76bb5b0135c2604a591c1c9679e27b74
#
_entry.id   76bb5b0135c2604a591c1c9679e27b74
#
_cell.length_a   1.000
_cell.length_b   1.000
_cell.length_c   1.000
_cell.angle_alpha   90.00
_cell.angle_beta   90.00
_cell.angle_gamma   90.00
#
_symmetry.space_group_name_H-M   'P 1'
#
loop_
_entity.id
_entity.type
_entity.pdbx_description
1 polymer ?
#
loop_
_entity_poly.entity_id
_entity_poly.type
_entity_poly.pdbx_seq_one_letter_code
_entity_poly.pdbx_strand_id
1 'polypeptide(L)'
;MPASGGKTAPPPGSGPGGPVRLTWVQPEDLVGHEFRQAAEDGRGETAEPLLRVWLAAGGHLAPARAGASPTPAPPELRALATDLLTALAALPTPAEPAARPDPAGHGAARAPGSSGRPLAPGRGGAGTRTEAGSGVGGRARFAGPRADAAGDGPALRRRLEAAWLGRAVGCVLGKPVEKLPLHGIRALARAAGNWPLGDWFTERGVPPEVLAAHPWNRRSAPTSLAENIDGTPEDDDLNYPLLGLLLLQRHGKGFTTADVGRLWLDELPAGRTFTAERVAYRNLLQGLEPPATATHHNPFREWIGALIRADVHGWTNPGAPAAAAAQAHRDAALTHTGNGAHAAAFVAAATATAATGRADVHTALRAGLAVVPPRSRLAEAVRFGIRAAADVRDTAAGFDTVVDLLHARYGRYHWVHSVPNTAVIAAALTHADGDFTHSVCRAVSGGWDTDSNGATAGALAGLIAGSPDAIPHRWTAPLKNRLATTVPGFDGIGFDTLAHLTAQEAARS
;
A
#
# COMPACT_ATOMS: atom_id res chain seq x y z
N MET A 1 -9.92 -5.81 48.82
CA MET A 1 -9.19 -6.93 48.27
C MET A 1 -8.85 -6.56 46.85
N PRO A 2 -7.59 -6.24 46.44
CA PRO A 2 -7.26 -5.92 45.06
C PRO A 2 -7.12 -7.21 44.26
N ALA A 3 -7.75 -7.24 43.09
CA ALA A 3 -7.70 -8.33 42.12
C ALA A 3 -6.31 -8.43 41.49
N SER A 4 -5.80 -9.64 41.49
CA SER A 4 -4.50 -10.04 40.94
C SER A 4 -4.42 -9.80 39.46
N GLY A 5 -3.46 -8.98 39.03
CA GLY A 5 -3.13 -8.77 37.62
C GLY A 5 -2.63 -10.07 36.97
N GLY A 6 -3.38 -10.52 35.99
CA GLY A 6 -2.96 -11.63 35.11
C GLY A 6 -1.78 -11.19 34.25
N LYS A 7 -0.60 -11.77 34.49
CA LYS A 7 0.55 -11.64 33.60
C LYS A 7 0.24 -12.36 32.30
N THR A 8 0.15 -11.63 31.21
CA THR A 8 0.11 -12.21 29.86
C THR A 8 1.36 -13.04 29.61
N ALA A 9 1.18 -14.30 29.19
CA ALA A 9 2.29 -15.18 28.87
C ALA A 9 3.10 -14.61 27.68
N PRO A 10 4.44 -14.67 27.72
CA PRO A 10 5.29 -14.22 26.61
C PRO A 10 5.04 -15.08 25.35
N PRO A 11 5.27 -14.53 24.14
CA PRO A 11 5.04 -15.25 22.89
C PRO A 11 5.90 -16.54 22.85
N PRO A 12 5.42 -17.61 22.21
CA PRO A 12 6.17 -18.86 22.11
C PRO A 12 7.50 -18.64 21.38
N GLY A 13 8.61 -18.92 22.06
CA GLY A 13 9.99 -18.71 21.59
C GLY A 13 10.88 -17.89 22.49
N SER A 14 10.34 -17.20 23.50
CA SER A 14 11.10 -16.46 24.50
C SER A 14 11.15 -17.19 25.85
N GLY A 15 11.77 -18.36 25.89
CA GLY A 15 12.23 -18.94 27.14
C GLY A 15 13.38 -18.08 27.69
N PRO A 16 13.55 -17.98 29.04
CA PRO A 16 14.67 -17.26 29.61
C PRO A 16 16.00 -17.92 29.16
N GLY A 17 16.77 -17.18 28.30
CA GLY A 17 18.10 -17.61 27.84
C GLY A 17 18.25 -18.04 26.40
N GLY A 18 17.21 -17.93 25.56
CA GLY A 18 17.34 -18.17 24.10
C GLY A 18 18.04 -17.01 23.36
N PRO A 19 18.74 -17.28 22.23
CA PRO A 19 19.40 -16.23 21.46
C PRO A 19 18.39 -15.22 20.93
N VAL A 20 18.74 -13.94 21.01
CA VAL A 20 17.94 -12.86 20.38
C VAL A 20 18.09 -12.97 18.87
N ARG A 21 17.01 -13.31 18.15
CA ARG A 21 16.98 -13.32 16.69
C ARG A 21 16.04 -12.22 16.18
N LEU A 22 16.61 -11.30 15.42
CA LEU A 22 15.82 -10.29 14.74
C LEU A 22 15.20 -10.88 13.46
N THR A 23 13.90 -10.66 13.27
CA THR A 23 13.20 -11.02 12.04
C THR A 23 13.60 -10.11 10.87
N TRP A 24 13.44 -10.58 9.64
CA TRP A 24 13.60 -9.83 8.39
C TRP A 24 15.02 -9.30 8.07
N VAL A 25 16.05 -9.80 8.76
CA VAL A 25 17.44 -9.34 8.55
C VAL A 25 18.47 -10.45 8.49
N GLN A 26 18.10 -11.69 8.80
CA GLN A 26 19.03 -12.82 8.77
C GLN A 26 19.28 -13.26 7.32
N PRO A 27 20.53 -13.36 6.82
CA PRO A 27 20.80 -13.74 5.43
C PRO A 27 20.11 -15.03 5.01
N GLU A 28 20.15 -16.05 5.87
CA GLU A 28 19.53 -17.35 5.63
C GLU A 28 18.00 -17.29 5.51
N ASP A 29 17.36 -16.30 6.13
CA ASP A 29 15.91 -16.09 6.02
C ASP A 29 15.56 -15.16 4.85
N LEU A 30 16.45 -14.26 4.44
CA LEU A 30 16.25 -13.33 3.31
C LEU A 30 16.42 -14.00 1.94
N VAL A 31 17.37 -14.93 1.80
CA VAL A 31 17.72 -15.50 0.49
C VAL A 31 16.56 -16.24 -0.17
N GLY A 32 15.72 -16.94 0.60
CA GLY A 32 14.50 -17.57 0.09
C GLY A 32 13.49 -16.56 -0.44
N HIS A 33 13.35 -15.40 0.20
CA HIS A 33 12.54 -14.29 -0.29
C HIS A 33 13.13 -13.66 -1.55
N GLU A 34 14.47 -13.55 -1.67
CA GLU A 34 15.10 -13.02 -2.88
C GLU A 34 14.92 -13.95 -4.08
N PHE A 35 14.96 -15.27 -3.91
CA PHE A 35 14.59 -16.20 -4.97
C PHE A 35 13.16 -16.00 -5.46
N ARG A 36 12.23 -15.77 -4.53
CA ARG A 36 10.84 -15.44 -4.87
C ARG A 36 10.75 -14.12 -5.62
N GLN A 37 11.39 -13.07 -5.12
CA GLN A 37 11.42 -11.76 -5.77
C GLN A 37 12.04 -11.86 -7.17
N ALA A 38 13.12 -12.64 -7.34
CA ALA A 38 13.74 -12.89 -8.64
C ALA A 38 12.76 -13.56 -9.62
N ALA A 39 11.95 -14.49 -9.16
CA ALA A 39 10.91 -15.10 -9.99
C ALA A 39 9.78 -14.10 -10.34
N GLU A 40 9.39 -13.24 -9.39
CA GLU A 40 8.35 -12.23 -9.59
C GLU A 40 8.78 -11.12 -10.57
N ASP A 41 10.05 -10.74 -10.58
CA ASP A 41 10.61 -9.74 -11.51
C ASP A 41 11.21 -10.32 -12.80
N GLY A 42 10.96 -11.61 -13.09
CA GLY A 42 11.31 -12.27 -14.34
C GLY A 42 12.73 -12.82 -14.42
N ARG A 43 13.49 -12.84 -13.31
CA ARG A 43 14.84 -13.40 -13.21
C ARG A 43 14.86 -14.87 -12.77
N GLY A 44 13.70 -15.54 -12.65
CA GLY A 44 13.58 -16.87 -12.07
C GLY A 44 14.45 -17.92 -12.75
N GLU A 45 14.45 -17.98 -14.10
CA GLU A 45 15.27 -18.92 -14.87
C GLU A 45 16.77 -18.68 -14.65
N THR A 46 17.21 -17.43 -14.62
CA THR A 46 18.61 -17.05 -14.39
C THR A 46 19.04 -17.33 -12.94
N ALA A 47 18.12 -17.26 -11.99
CA ALA A 47 18.37 -17.55 -10.57
C ALA A 47 18.32 -19.05 -10.23
N GLU A 48 17.75 -19.89 -11.09
CA GLU A 48 17.55 -21.33 -10.83
C GLU A 48 18.84 -22.10 -10.46
N PRO A 49 20.01 -21.89 -11.11
CA PRO A 49 21.24 -22.55 -10.69
C PRO A 49 21.63 -22.21 -9.24
N LEU A 50 21.45 -20.95 -8.82
CA LEU A 50 21.75 -20.49 -7.46
C LEU A 50 20.77 -21.10 -6.45
N LEU A 51 19.50 -21.23 -6.83
CA LEU A 51 18.48 -21.88 -6.00
C LEU A 51 18.84 -23.35 -5.73
N ARG A 52 19.31 -24.09 -6.75
CA ARG A 52 19.74 -25.47 -6.58
C ARG A 52 20.92 -25.59 -5.60
N VAL A 53 21.90 -24.69 -5.68
CA VAL A 53 23.02 -24.65 -4.74
C VAL A 53 22.51 -24.44 -3.30
N TRP A 54 21.57 -23.49 -3.12
CA TRP A 54 20.95 -23.22 -1.82
C TRP A 54 20.25 -24.44 -1.23
N LEU A 55 19.40 -25.09 -2.03
CA LEU A 55 18.64 -26.27 -1.57
C LEU A 55 19.55 -27.48 -1.31
N ALA A 56 20.58 -27.69 -2.14
CA ALA A 56 21.56 -28.77 -1.94
C ALA A 56 22.38 -28.60 -0.66
N ALA A 57 22.61 -27.35 -0.22
CA ALA A 57 23.29 -27.05 1.05
C ALA A 57 22.35 -27.16 2.27
N GLY A 58 21.12 -27.59 2.10
CA GLY A 58 20.14 -27.69 3.18
C GLY A 58 19.40 -26.37 3.47
N GLY A 59 19.47 -25.42 2.57
CA GLY A 59 18.72 -24.18 2.63
C GLY A 59 17.20 -24.41 2.41
N HIS A 60 16.39 -23.45 2.82
CA HIS A 60 14.93 -23.54 2.73
C HIS A 60 14.33 -22.37 1.94
N LEU A 61 13.13 -22.56 1.40
CA LEU A 61 12.35 -21.47 0.85
C LEU A 61 11.80 -20.61 1.99
N ALA A 62 11.57 -19.35 1.68
CA ALA A 62 11.05 -18.40 2.66
C ALA A 62 9.72 -18.88 3.26
N PRO A 63 9.58 -18.86 4.57
CA PRO A 63 8.30 -19.17 5.21
C PRO A 63 7.27 -18.10 4.91
N ALA A 64 6.02 -18.49 4.66
CA ALA A 64 4.94 -17.56 4.29
C ALA A 64 4.62 -16.51 5.37
N ARG A 65 4.93 -16.79 6.64
CA ARG A 65 4.51 -15.95 7.78
C ARG A 65 5.64 -15.51 8.70
N ALA A 66 6.81 -16.16 8.66
CA ALA A 66 7.88 -15.89 9.60
C ALA A 66 8.98 -15.05 8.96
N GLY A 67 9.44 -14.05 9.67
CA GLY A 67 10.59 -13.24 9.28
C GLY A 67 11.93 -13.74 9.82
N ALA A 68 11.94 -14.87 10.53
CA ALA A 68 13.13 -15.58 10.99
C ALA A 68 12.83 -17.05 11.26
N SER A 69 13.79 -17.92 10.95
CA SER A 69 13.77 -19.32 11.35
C SER A 69 13.86 -19.46 12.88
N PRO A 70 13.28 -20.52 13.48
CA PRO A 70 13.29 -20.72 14.94
C PRO A 70 14.70 -20.79 15.54
N THR A 71 15.64 -21.38 14.79
CA THR A 71 17.05 -21.55 15.17
C THR A 71 17.97 -20.85 14.20
N PRO A 72 19.13 -20.35 14.64
CA PRO A 72 20.17 -19.85 13.75
C PRO A 72 20.63 -20.93 12.78
N ALA A 73 20.89 -20.55 11.53
CA ALA A 73 21.57 -21.45 10.61
C ALA A 73 23.05 -21.70 11.02
N PRO A 74 23.64 -22.83 10.63
CA PRO A 74 25.08 -23.03 10.73
C PRO A 74 25.86 -21.91 10.04
N PRO A 75 27.07 -21.55 10.54
CA PRO A 75 27.85 -20.44 9.99
C PRO A 75 28.10 -20.55 8.47
N GLU A 76 28.34 -21.76 7.97
CA GLU A 76 28.59 -22.05 6.55
C GLU A 76 27.35 -21.77 5.70
N LEU A 77 26.17 -22.17 6.19
CA LEU A 77 24.92 -21.91 5.48
C LEU A 77 24.57 -20.41 5.47
N ARG A 78 24.89 -19.70 6.57
CA ARG A 78 24.72 -18.24 6.64
C ARG A 78 25.68 -17.51 5.70
N ALA A 79 26.93 -17.94 5.62
CA ALA A 79 27.90 -17.38 4.66
C ALA A 79 27.42 -17.58 3.23
N LEU A 80 27.03 -18.82 2.88
CA LEU A 80 26.45 -19.13 1.57
C LEU A 80 25.22 -18.24 1.25
N ALA A 81 24.33 -18.03 2.23
CA ALA A 81 23.17 -17.16 2.02
C ALA A 81 23.57 -15.72 1.66
N THR A 82 24.62 -15.19 2.32
CA THR A 82 25.16 -13.85 2.03
C THR A 82 25.75 -13.77 0.62
N ASP A 83 26.51 -14.78 0.23
CA ASP A 83 27.11 -14.86 -1.12
C ASP A 83 26.02 -14.96 -2.20
N LEU A 84 24.99 -15.78 -1.96
CA LEU A 84 23.85 -15.91 -2.85
C LEU A 84 23.01 -14.62 -2.98
N LEU A 85 22.79 -13.90 -1.89
CA LEU A 85 22.12 -12.60 -1.95
C LEU A 85 22.92 -11.61 -2.82
N THR A 86 24.23 -11.62 -2.72
CA THR A 86 25.12 -10.79 -3.54
C THR A 86 25.07 -11.22 -5.02
N ALA A 87 25.14 -12.52 -5.29
CA ALA A 87 25.04 -13.06 -6.64
C ALA A 87 23.69 -12.77 -7.30
N LEU A 88 22.59 -12.92 -6.55
CA LEU A 88 21.22 -12.61 -7.01
C LEU A 88 21.06 -11.13 -7.34
N ALA A 89 21.67 -10.24 -6.55
CA ALA A 89 21.63 -8.80 -6.81
C ALA A 89 22.38 -8.41 -8.09
N ALA A 90 23.38 -9.19 -8.50
CA ALA A 90 24.15 -8.99 -9.74
C ALA A 90 23.47 -9.53 -10.99
N LEU A 91 22.39 -10.33 -10.86
CA LEU A 91 21.67 -10.85 -12.02
C LEU A 91 20.99 -9.71 -12.80
N PRO A 92 21.09 -9.72 -14.16
CA PRO A 92 20.42 -8.72 -14.97
C PRO A 92 18.92 -8.80 -14.80
N THR A 93 18.29 -7.66 -14.54
CA THR A 93 16.84 -7.55 -14.54
C THR A 93 16.36 -7.44 -15.98
N PRO A 94 15.44 -8.30 -16.44
CA PRO A 94 14.85 -8.17 -17.76
C PRO A 94 14.23 -6.79 -17.93
N ALA A 95 14.33 -6.19 -19.12
CA ALA A 95 13.54 -5.03 -19.45
C ALA A 95 12.05 -5.37 -19.20
N GLU A 96 11.29 -4.46 -18.58
CA GLU A 96 9.85 -4.70 -18.33
C GLU A 96 9.19 -5.28 -19.58
N PRO A 97 8.52 -6.45 -19.50
CA PRO A 97 7.95 -7.10 -20.68
C PRO A 97 6.95 -6.18 -21.35
N ALA A 98 7.00 -6.10 -22.67
CA ALA A 98 5.93 -5.48 -23.44
C ALA A 98 4.60 -6.11 -23.01
N ALA A 99 3.59 -5.28 -22.73
CA ALA A 99 2.28 -5.72 -22.24
C ALA A 99 1.82 -6.96 -23.02
N ARG A 100 1.60 -8.09 -22.32
CA ARG A 100 0.99 -9.27 -22.95
C ARG A 100 -0.39 -8.88 -23.43
N PRO A 101 -0.75 -9.23 -24.69
CA PRO A 101 -2.12 -9.05 -25.15
C PRO A 101 -3.05 -9.80 -24.20
N ASP A 102 -4.14 -9.17 -23.81
CA ASP A 102 -5.16 -9.77 -22.93
C ASP A 102 -5.75 -11.01 -23.64
N PRO A 103 -5.61 -12.24 -23.13
CA PRO A 103 -6.12 -13.44 -23.78
C PRO A 103 -7.65 -13.54 -23.75
N ALA A 104 -8.34 -12.63 -23.05
CA ALA A 104 -9.79 -12.54 -22.98
C ALA A 104 -10.30 -11.30 -23.75
N GLY A 105 -10.06 -11.25 -25.05
CA GLY A 105 -10.82 -10.39 -25.96
C GLY A 105 -12.27 -10.86 -26.02
N HIS A 106 -13.08 -10.47 -25.06
CA HIS A 106 -14.54 -10.57 -25.21
C HIS A 106 -14.96 -9.55 -26.25
N GLY A 107 -15.37 -10.06 -27.42
CA GLY A 107 -15.78 -9.30 -28.57
C GLY A 107 -16.84 -8.27 -28.20
N ALA A 108 -16.48 -7.01 -28.35
CA ALA A 108 -17.46 -5.93 -28.44
C ALA A 108 -18.39 -6.21 -29.62
N ALA A 109 -19.62 -6.58 -29.31
CA ALA A 109 -20.70 -6.71 -30.31
C ALA A 109 -20.85 -5.38 -31.02
N ARG A 110 -20.57 -5.40 -32.32
CA ARG A 110 -20.73 -4.30 -33.26
C ARG A 110 -22.22 -4.02 -33.42
N ALA A 111 -22.68 -2.84 -33.01
CA ALA A 111 -24.00 -2.34 -33.36
C ALA A 111 -24.08 -2.06 -34.87
N PRO A 112 -25.22 -2.34 -35.54
CA PRO A 112 -25.35 -2.17 -36.99
C PRO A 112 -25.63 -0.72 -37.40
N GLY A 113 -24.91 -0.33 -38.39
CA GLY A 113 -24.96 0.69 -39.40
C GLY A 113 -25.90 1.90 -39.32
N SER A 114 -25.30 3.07 -39.48
CA SER A 114 -25.94 4.16 -40.23
C SER A 114 -24.98 4.66 -41.30
N SER A 115 -25.46 4.53 -42.55
CA SER A 115 -24.83 4.96 -43.77
C SER A 115 -24.89 6.50 -43.92
N GLY A 116 -23.74 7.15 -44.06
CA GLY A 116 -23.60 8.56 -44.40
C GLY A 116 -22.52 8.75 -45.47
N ARG A 117 -22.91 9.25 -46.60
CA ARG A 117 -22.23 9.49 -47.89
C ARG A 117 -21.05 10.46 -47.76
N PRO A 118 -19.99 10.32 -48.58
CA PRO A 118 -18.85 11.25 -48.60
C PRO A 118 -19.09 12.45 -49.51
N LEU A 119 -18.63 13.63 -49.10
CA LEU A 119 -18.49 14.83 -49.94
C LEU A 119 -17.00 15.07 -50.24
N ALA A 120 -16.71 15.31 -51.51
CA ALA A 120 -15.39 15.49 -52.10
C ALA A 120 -14.85 16.94 -51.99
N PRO A 121 -13.58 17.20 -52.35
CA PRO A 121 -12.77 18.30 -51.83
C PRO A 121 -12.79 19.58 -52.70
N GLY A 122 -12.65 20.74 -52.03
CA GLY A 122 -12.39 22.03 -52.64
C GLY A 122 -10.90 22.40 -52.66
N ARG A 123 -10.45 22.83 -53.82
CA ARG A 123 -9.07 23.27 -54.15
C ARG A 123 -8.83 24.75 -53.74
N GLY A 124 -7.57 25.06 -53.44
CA GLY A 124 -6.90 26.24 -53.93
C GLY A 124 -6.24 27.14 -52.93
N GLY A 125 -4.92 27.37 -53.09
CA GLY A 125 -4.24 28.57 -52.62
C GLY A 125 -2.77 28.35 -52.20
N ALA A 126 -1.86 28.63 -53.16
CA ALA A 126 -0.40 28.57 -53.00
C ALA A 126 0.17 29.77 -52.24
N GLY A 127 1.33 29.58 -51.56
CA GLY A 127 2.14 30.70 -51.03
C GLY A 127 3.34 30.29 -50.18
N THR A 128 4.46 30.06 -50.87
CA THR A 128 5.90 30.33 -50.58
C THR A 128 6.54 29.99 -49.22
N ARG A 129 7.60 29.19 -49.40
CA ARG A 129 8.85 28.91 -48.61
C ARG A 129 9.34 30.00 -47.64
N THR A 130 9.90 29.53 -46.50
CA THR A 130 11.37 29.61 -46.16
C THR A 130 11.71 28.82 -44.89
N GLU A 131 12.71 27.97 -45.05
CA GLU A 131 13.82 27.50 -44.19
C GLU A 131 13.74 27.27 -42.68
N ALA A 132 14.08 26.02 -42.35
CA ALA A 132 15.05 25.49 -41.41
C ALA A 132 15.08 26.00 -39.93
N GLY A 133 14.83 25.06 -39.01
CA GLY A 133 15.14 25.19 -37.59
C GLY A 133 14.88 23.89 -36.88
N SER A 134 15.92 23.09 -36.63
CA SER A 134 15.93 21.92 -35.78
C SER A 134 15.50 22.25 -34.34
N GLY A 135 14.57 21.51 -33.75
CA GLY A 135 14.14 21.74 -32.37
C GLY A 135 13.36 20.56 -31.79
N VAL A 136 14.06 19.80 -31.02
CA VAL A 136 13.74 18.80 -30.02
C VAL A 136 12.36 18.93 -29.37
N GLY A 137 11.63 17.80 -29.32
CA GLY A 137 10.81 17.29 -28.24
C GLY A 137 9.74 18.21 -27.65
N GLY A 138 8.53 18.20 -28.20
CA GLY A 138 7.33 18.76 -27.57
C GLY A 138 6.86 17.95 -26.37
N ARG A 139 7.20 18.37 -25.14
CA ARG A 139 6.50 17.96 -23.92
C ARG A 139 5.10 18.57 -23.93
N ALA A 140 4.07 17.72 -23.97
CA ALA A 140 2.72 18.15 -23.71
C ALA A 140 2.62 18.74 -22.30
N ARG A 141 2.45 20.07 -22.23
CA ARG A 141 2.15 20.78 -20.98
C ARG A 141 0.67 20.57 -20.69
N PHE A 142 0.35 19.71 -19.74
CA PHE A 142 -0.94 19.76 -19.07
C PHE A 142 -0.94 20.97 -18.14
N ALA A 143 -1.47 22.08 -18.60
CA ALA A 143 -1.83 23.21 -17.77
C ALA A 143 -3.18 22.89 -17.11
N GLY A 144 -3.16 22.25 -15.94
CA GLY A 144 -4.32 22.19 -15.06
C GLY A 144 -4.61 23.60 -14.49
N PRO A 145 -5.86 23.94 -14.17
CA PRO A 145 -6.20 25.22 -13.60
C PRO A 145 -5.45 25.41 -12.28
N ARG A 146 -4.72 26.54 -12.14
CA ARG A 146 -4.16 26.99 -10.88
C ARG A 146 -5.31 27.20 -9.91
N ALA A 147 -5.35 26.44 -8.81
CA ALA A 147 -6.30 26.61 -7.74
C ALA A 147 -5.98 27.93 -7.01
N ASP A 148 -6.99 28.75 -6.80
CA ASP A 148 -6.94 29.87 -5.87
C ASP A 148 -6.83 29.31 -4.45
N ALA A 149 -5.61 29.19 -3.93
CA ALA A 149 -5.28 28.48 -2.69
C ALA A 149 -5.74 29.20 -1.40
N ALA A 150 -6.24 30.42 -1.48
CA ALA A 150 -6.50 31.26 -0.31
C ALA A 150 -7.90 31.09 0.34
N GLY A 151 -8.84 30.39 -0.31
CA GLY A 151 -10.24 30.27 0.17
C GLY A 151 -10.65 28.93 0.75
N ASP A 152 -9.86 27.86 0.59
CA ASP A 152 -10.27 26.47 0.84
C ASP A 152 -9.72 25.84 2.16
N GLY A 153 -9.00 26.61 2.98
CA GLY A 153 -8.31 26.09 4.17
C GLY A 153 -9.20 25.33 5.17
N PRO A 154 -10.36 25.85 5.58
CA PRO A 154 -11.27 25.13 6.49
C PRO A 154 -11.86 23.86 5.85
N ALA A 155 -12.23 23.91 4.57
CA ALA A 155 -12.77 22.77 3.85
C ALA A 155 -11.70 21.69 3.61
N LEU A 156 -10.47 22.07 3.28
CA LEU A 156 -9.33 21.14 3.20
C LEU A 156 -9.10 20.46 4.55
N ARG A 157 -9.10 21.20 5.67
CA ARG A 157 -8.91 20.61 7.00
C ARG A 157 -9.96 19.55 7.30
N ARG A 158 -11.23 19.78 6.98
CA ARG A 158 -12.28 18.77 7.19
C ARG A 158 -12.08 17.54 6.32
N ARG A 159 -11.66 17.70 5.05
CA ARG A 159 -11.29 16.56 4.19
C ARG A 159 -10.12 15.76 4.76
N LEU A 160 -9.11 16.45 5.28
CA LEU A 160 -7.95 15.79 5.90
C LEU A 160 -8.31 15.06 7.19
N GLU A 161 -9.23 15.60 7.99
CA GLU A 161 -9.75 14.92 9.18
C GLU A 161 -10.49 13.62 8.79
N ALA A 162 -11.33 13.68 7.75
CA ALA A 162 -12.01 12.51 7.22
C ALA A 162 -11.01 11.49 6.62
N ALA A 163 -9.92 11.95 6.02
CA ALA A 163 -8.84 11.07 5.50
C ALA A 163 -8.09 10.34 6.62
N TRP A 164 -7.68 11.04 7.67
CA TRP A 164 -7.03 10.43 8.84
C TRP A 164 -7.95 9.44 9.55
N LEU A 165 -9.21 9.83 9.79
CA LEU A 165 -10.23 8.94 10.36
C LEU A 165 -10.47 7.72 9.48
N GLY A 166 -10.61 7.94 8.17
CA GLY A 166 -10.81 6.86 7.21
C GLY A 166 -9.66 5.87 7.19
N ARG A 167 -8.42 6.37 7.25
CA ARG A 167 -7.23 5.54 7.36
C ARG A 167 -7.26 4.68 8.62
N ALA A 168 -7.57 5.29 9.76
CA ALA A 168 -7.67 4.60 11.04
C ALA A 168 -8.80 3.54 11.04
N VAL A 169 -9.98 3.88 10.51
CA VAL A 169 -11.10 2.93 10.37
C VAL A 169 -10.70 1.72 9.55
N GLY A 170 -10.11 1.94 8.38
CA GLY A 170 -9.73 0.85 7.48
C GLY A 170 -8.63 -0.05 8.06
N CYS A 171 -7.63 0.55 8.72
CA CYS A 171 -6.58 -0.19 9.43
C CYS A 171 -7.19 -1.08 10.53
N VAL A 172 -7.97 -0.50 11.45
CA VAL A 172 -8.57 -1.24 12.58
C VAL A 172 -9.52 -2.35 12.09
N LEU A 173 -10.27 -2.10 11.02
CA LEU A 173 -11.13 -3.12 10.41
C LEU A 173 -10.32 -4.31 9.85
N GLY A 174 -9.17 -4.05 9.21
CA GLY A 174 -8.37 -5.08 8.58
C GLY A 174 -7.51 -5.91 9.54
N LYS A 175 -7.07 -5.31 10.66
CA LYS A 175 -6.12 -5.92 11.62
C LYS A 175 -6.52 -7.31 12.16
N PRO A 176 -7.79 -7.62 12.51
CA PRO A 176 -8.14 -8.94 13.04
C PRO A 176 -7.91 -10.09 12.08
N VAL A 177 -7.99 -9.82 10.77
CA VAL A 177 -7.92 -10.81 9.69
C VAL A 177 -6.64 -10.74 8.86
N GLU A 178 -5.70 -9.84 9.22
CA GLU A 178 -4.37 -9.76 8.61
C GLU A 178 -3.68 -11.12 8.64
N LYS A 179 -3.07 -11.51 7.52
CA LYS A 179 -2.39 -12.81 7.32
C LYS A 179 -3.32 -14.03 7.21
N LEU A 180 -4.63 -13.86 7.31
CA LEU A 180 -5.54 -14.96 7.05
C LEU A 180 -5.72 -15.20 5.54
N PRO A 181 -5.85 -16.46 5.12
CA PRO A 181 -6.22 -16.74 3.74
C PRO A 181 -7.66 -16.27 3.46
N LEU A 182 -7.94 -15.89 2.22
CA LEU A 182 -9.24 -15.35 1.79
C LEU A 182 -10.45 -16.19 2.28
N HIS A 183 -10.35 -17.51 2.18
CA HIS A 183 -11.43 -18.41 2.63
C HIS A 183 -11.66 -18.32 4.15
N GLY A 184 -10.61 -18.08 4.94
CA GLY A 184 -10.71 -17.87 6.39
C GLY A 184 -11.40 -16.56 6.73
N ILE A 185 -11.07 -15.47 6.03
CA ILE A 185 -11.75 -14.16 6.18
C ILE A 185 -13.24 -14.31 5.91
N ARG A 186 -13.59 -14.94 4.77
CA ARG A 186 -14.98 -15.20 4.38
C ARG A 186 -15.71 -16.10 5.38
N ALA A 187 -15.05 -17.13 5.91
CA ALA A 187 -15.65 -18.05 6.88
C ALA A 187 -15.99 -17.34 8.19
N LEU A 188 -15.07 -16.55 8.74
CA LEU A 188 -15.27 -15.77 9.97
C LEU A 188 -16.40 -14.76 9.83
N ALA A 189 -16.39 -13.97 8.75
CA ALA A 189 -17.40 -12.94 8.53
C ALA A 189 -18.80 -13.54 8.30
N ARG A 190 -18.91 -14.65 7.54
CA ARG A 190 -20.18 -15.36 7.36
C ARG A 190 -20.70 -15.97 8.65
N ALA A 191 -19.83 -16.57 9.45
CA ALA A 191 -20.21 -17.16 10.74
C ALA A 191 -20.75 -16.11 11.73
N ALA A 192 -20.22 -14.87 11.68
CA ALA A 192 -20.71 -13.73 12.45
C ALA A 192 -21.97 -13.07 11.84
N GLY A 193 -22.47 -13.53 10.67
CA GLY A 193 -23.57 -12.89 9.96
C GLY A 193 -23.21 -11.56 9.30
N ASN A 194 -21.91 -11.27 9.11
CA ASN A 194 -21.36 -10.01 8.57
C ASN A 194 -20.73 -10.24 7.18
N TRP A 195 -21.44 -10.93 6.30
CA TRP A 195 -21.02 -11.10 4.91
C TRP A 195 -22.18 -10.89 3.92
N PRO A 196 -22.06 -10.05 2.91
CA PRO A 196 -20.87 -9.21 2.59
C PRO A 196 -20.48 -8.29 3.73
N LEU A 197 -19.16 -8.07 3.91
CA LEU A 197 -18.65 -7.27 5.04
C LEU A 197 -19.28 -5.87 5.03
N GLY A 198 -19.86 -5.46 6.16
CA GLY A 198 -20.57 -4.19 6.31
C GLY A 198 -20.41 -3.54 7.69
N ASP A 199 -19.72 -4.21 8.60
CA ASP A 199 -19.46 -3.74 9.97
C ASP A 199 -18.12 -4.30 10.47
N TRP A 200 -17.70 -3.92 11.69
CA TRP A 200 -16.53 -4.42 12.38
C TRP A 200 -16.54 -5.96 12.50
N PHE A 201 -15.37 -6.58 12.42
CA PHE A 201 -15.25 -7.99 12.79
C PHE A 201 -15.56 -8.18 14.27
N THR A 202 -16.23 -9.28 14.60
CA THR A 202 -16.60 -9.64 15.97
C THR A 202 -16.44 -11.14 16.20
N GLU A 203 -16.06 -11.52 17.41
CA GLU A 203 -16.05 -12.91 17.84
C GLU A 203 -17.46 -13.40 18.24
N ARG A 204 -18.38 -12.47 18.49
CA ARG A 204 -19.73 -12.80 18.93
C ARG A 204 -20.48 -13.58 17.85
N GLY A 205 -20.99 -14.75 18.23
CA GLY A 205 -21.75 -15.63 17.33
C GLY A 205 -20.89 -16.49 16.40
N VAL A 206 -19.57 -16.34 16.42
CA VAL A 206 -18.69 -17.21 15.63
C VAL A 206 -18.51 -18.57 16.35
N PRO A 207 -18.82 -19.70 15.69
CA PRO A 207 -18.66 -21.03 16.29
C PRO A 207 -17.19 -21.33 16.65
N PRO A 208 -16.94 -22.03 17.79
CA PRO A 208 -15.58 -22.33 18.24
C PRO A 208 -14.73 -23.10 17.22
N GLU A 209 -15.35 -23.98 16.42
CA GLU A 209 -14.66 -24.72 15.36
C GLU A 209 -14.18 -23.83 14.21
N VAL A 210 -14.91 -22.76 13.89
CA VAL A 210 -14.49 -21.76 12.89
C VAL A 210 -13.32 -20.93 13.41
N LEU A 211 -13.35 -20.51 14.69
CA LEU A 211 -12.25 -19.83 15.35
C LEU A 211 -11.00 -20.70 15.46
N ALA A 212 -11.16 -21.98 15.73
CA ALA A 212 -10.05 -22.93 15.79
C ALA A 212 -9.38 -23.13 14.42
N ALA A 213 -10.20 -23.17 13.34
CA ALA A 213 -9.70 -23.29 11.97
C ALA A 213 -9.06 -21.99 11.44
N HIS A 214 -9.60 -20.85 11.84
CA HIS A 214 -9.19 -19.51 11.37
C HIS A 214 -9.03 -18.54 12.55
N PRO A 215 -8.01 -18.72 13.40
CA PRO A 215 -7.84 -17.86 14.57
C PRO A 215 -7.53 -16.42 14.16
N TRP A 216 -8.15 -15.48 14.87
CA TRP A 216 -7.84 -14.05 14.70
C TRP A 216 -6.35 -13.76 14.86
N ASN A 217 -5.87 -12.68 14.24
CA ASN A 217 -4.55 -12.16 14.52
C ASN A 217 -4.43 -11.87 16.04
N ARG A 218 -3.59 -12.64 16.73
CA ARG A 218 -3.46 -12.59 18.20
C ARG A 218 -3.03 -11.24 18.76
N ARG A 219 -2.30 -10.45 17.98
CA ARG A 219 -1.85 -9.11 18.39
C ARG A 219 -2.97 -8.08 18.27
N SER A 220 -3.84 -8.26 17.29
CA SER A 220 -4.83 -7.27 16.90
C SER A 220 -6.22 -7.53 17.49
N ALA A 221 -6.63 -8.78 17.66
CA ALA A 221 -7.95 -9.13 18.21
C ALA A 221 -8.27 -8.43 19.54
N PRO A 222 -7.32 -8.29 20.51
CA PRO A 222 -7.59 -7.63 21.79
C PRO A 222 -7.95 -6.14 21.68
N THR A 223 -7.72 -5.50 20.54
CA THR A 223 -7.93 -4.05 20.35
C THR A 223 -8.73 -3.69 19.10
N SER A 224 -9.07 -4.66 18.26
CA SER A 224 -9.59 -4.38 16.91
C SER A 224 -10.84 -5.18 16.54
N LEU A 225 -11.34 -6.07 17.40
CA LEU A 225 -12.68 -6.64 17.27
C LEU A 225 -13.71 -5.63 17.80
N ALA A 226 -14.93 -5.64 17.26
CA ALA A 226 -16.01 -4.71 17.59
C ALA A 226 -16.19 -4.49 19.10
N GLU A 227 -16.08 -5.56 19.87
CA GLU A 227 -16.20 -5.57 21.33
C GLU A 227 -14.99 -5.03 22.08
N ASN A 228 -13.85 -4.87 21.39
CA ASN A 228 -12.56 -4.56 22.00
C ASN A 228 -12.00 -3.19 21.58
N ILE A 229 -12.59 -2.55 20.55
CA ILE A 229 -12.08 -1.26 20.06
C ILE A 229 -12.30 -0.18 21.13
N ASP A 230 -11.22 0.44 21.58
CA ASP A 230 -11.18 1.52 22.54
C ASP A 230 -10.13 2.57 22.17
N GLY A 231 -10.39 3.32 21.12
CA GLY A 231 -9.40 4.18 20.45
C GLY A 231 -8.73 3.45 19.29
N THR A 232 -7.82 4.11 18.59
CA THR A 232 -7.05 3.51 17.50
C THR A 232 -5.76 2.92 18.06
N PRO A 233 -5.56 1.61 17.98
CA PRO A 233 -4.31 0.98 18.44
C PRO A 233 -3.14 1.37 17.57
N GLU A 234 -1.93 1.29 18.14
CA GLU A 234 -0.69 1.53 17.41
C GLU A 234 -0.54 0.56 16.23
N ASP A 235 -0.11 1.11 15.09
CA ASP A 235 0.14 0.37 13.87
C ASP A 235 1.10 1.11 12.94
N ASP A 236 1.85 0.37 12.11
CA ASP A 236 2.76 0.96 11.13
C ASP A 236 2.01 1.71 10.01
N ASP A 237 0.81 1.28 9.64
CA ASP A 237 -0.07 2.02 8.73
C ASP A 237 -0.40 3.45 9.20
N LEU A 238 -0.27 3.74 10.50
CA LEU A 238 -0.50 5.06 11.09
C LEU A 238 0.80 5.74 11.49
N ASN A 239 1.79 4.98 11.99
CA ASN A 239 3.08 5.52 12.38
C ASN A 239 3.85 6.14 11.19
N TYR A 240 3.85 5.48 10.02
CA TYR A 240 4.59 6.00 8.88
C TYR A 240 4.01 7.29 8.28
N PRO A 241 2.70 7.49 8.12
CA PRO A 241 2.16 8.80 7.77
C PRO A 241 2.46 9.90 8.80
N LEU A 242 2.52 9.57 10.10
CA LEU A 242 2.95 10.51 11.14
C LEU A 242 4.42 10.90 10.97
N LEU A 243 5.30 9.93 10.69
CA LEU A 243 6.71 10.20 10.39
C LEU A 243 6.85 11.06 9.13
N GLY A 244 6.03 10.82 8.10
CA GLY A 244 5.98 11.66 6.91
C GLY A 244 5.53 13.09 7.21
N LEU A 245 4.55 13.28 8.10
CA LEU A 245 4.15 14.61 8.58
C LEU A 245 5.28 15.29 9.34
N LEU A 246 5.93 14.58 10.25
CA LEU A 246 7.08 15.09 11.01
C LEU A 246 8.26 15.44 10.10
N LEU A 247 8.51 14.65 9.05
CA LEU A 247 9.51 14.94 8.02
C LEU A 247 9.23 16.28 7.32
N LEU A 248 7.97 16.49 6.93
CA LEU A 248 7.57 17.76 6.29
C LEU A 248 7.69 18.96 7.25
N GLN A 249 7.34 18.78 8.53
CA GLN A 249 7.51 19.83 9.54
C GLN A 249 8.96 20.24 9.72
N ARG A 250 9.89 19.29 9.69
CA ARG A 250 11.33 19.55 9.92
C ARG A 250 12.07 20.02 8.69
N HIS A 251 11.77 19.45 7.53
CA HIS A 251 12.56 19.64 6.30
C HIS A 251 11.80 20.32 5.16
N GLY A 252 10.48 20.55 5.34
CA GLY A 252 9.62 21.08 4.28
C GLY A 252 9.45 20.11 3.11
N LYS A 253 8.79 20.58 2.04
CA LYS A 253 8.51 19.77 0.84
C LYS A 253 9.74 19.41 0.01
N GLY A 254 10.85 20.05 0.26
CA GLY A 254 12.13 19.84 -0.44
C GLY A 254 13.02 18.76 0.17
N PHE A 255 12.57 18.00 1.17
CA PHE A 255 13.36 16.96 1.84
C PHE A 255 14.00 15.99 0.85
N THR A 256 15.12 15.41 1.23
CA THR A 256 15.85 14.38 0.49
C THR A 256 15.60 12.99 1.09
N THR A 257 15.92 11.94 0.34
CA THR A 257 15.87 10.56 0.87
C THR A 257 16.80 10.38 2.08
N ALA A 258 17.91 11.10 2.13
CA ALA A 258 18.81 11.08 3.29
C ALA A 258 18.16 11.69 4.54
N ASP A 259 17.30 12.71 4.38
CA ASP A 259 16.55 13.30 5.50
C ASP A 259 15.52 12.31 6.07
N VAL A 260 14.90 11.50 5.21
CA VAL A 260 14.04 10.39 5.66
C VAL A 260 14.85 9.40 6.53
N GLY A 261 16.04 9.00 6.05
CA GLY A 261 16.92 8.09 6.79
C GLY A 261 17.34 8.64 8.15
N ARG A 262 17.73 9.93 8.23
CA ARG A 262 18.07 10.59 9.50
C ARG A 262 16.90 10.62 10.46
N LEU A 263 15.72 11.04 9.96
CA LEU A 263 14.51 11.08 10.78
C LEU A 263 14.19 9.70 11.37
N TRP A 264 14.33 8.62 10.58
CA TRP A 264 14.07 7.27 11.07
C TRP A 264 15.06 6.82 12.14
N LEU A 265 16.34 7.16 11.99
CA LEU A 265 17.35 6.85 13.00
C LEU A 265 17.08 7.60 14.32
N ASP A 266 16.52 8.82 14.24
CA ASP A 266 16.24 9.65 15.40
C ASP A 266 14.91 9.28 16.09
N GLU A 267 13.85 8.98 15.31
CA GLU A 267 12.47 8.94 15.83
C GLU A 267 11.77 7.57 15.70
N LEU A 268 12.25 6.67 14.83
CA LEU A 268 11.60 5.39 14.59
C LEU A 268 12.33 4.27 15.32
N PRO A 269 11.73 3.65 16.37
CA PRO A 269 12.36 2.51 17.02
C PRO A 269 12.54 1.34 16.05
N ALA A 270 13.77 0.83 15.90
CA ALA A 270 14.09 -0.28 14.98
C ALA A 270 13.21 -1.52 15.19
N GLY A 271 12.75 -1.76 16.42
CA GLY A 271 11.82 -2.84 16.76
C GLY A 271 10.42 -2.69 16.16
N ARG A 272 10.06 -1.49 15.68
CA ARG A 272 8.77 -1.17 15.04
C ARG A 272 8.83 -1.14 13.52
N THR A 273 9.96 -1.52 12.95
CA THR A 273 10.10 -1.70 11.50
C THR A 273 9.88 -3.15 11.10
N PHE A 274 9.42 -3.38 9.88
CA PHE A 274 9.18 -4.71 9.33
C PHE A 274 9.82 -4.79 7.93
N THR A 275 9.97 -5.95 7.38
CA THR A 275 10.33 -6.23 5.97
C THR A 275 11.34 -5.24 5.36
N ALA A 276 10.97 -4.52 4.29
CA ALA A 276 11.85 -3.59 3.57
C ALA A 276 12.39 -2.46 4.47
N GLU A 277 11.57 -1.95 5.37
CA GLU A 277 11.91 -0.89 6.30
C GLU A 277 13.00 -1.36 7.28
N ARG A 278 12.87 -2.58 7.80
CA ARG A 278 13.88 -3.15 8.71
C ARG A 278 15.19 -3.45 7.99
N VAL A 279 15.12 -3.93 6.76
CA VAL A 279 16.32 -4.14 5.94
C VAL A 279 17.03 -2.81 5.67
N ALA A 280 16.30 -1.79 5.26
CA ALA A 280 16.87 -0.46 5.04
C ALA A 280 17.43 0.16 6.32
N TYR A 281 16.74 -0.01 7.45
CA TYR A 281 17.24 0.41 8.76
C TYR A 281 18.57 -0.28 9.13
N ARG A 282 18.67 -1.60 8.92
CA ARG A 282 19.93 -2.34 9.06
C ARG A 282 21.01 -1.75 8.14
N ASN A 283 20.67 -1.47 6.89
CA ASN A 283 21.61 -0.94 5.91
C ASN A 283 22.12 0.45 6.33
N LEU A 284 21.27 1.33 6.85
CA LEU A 284 21.67 2.62 7.44
C LEU A 284 22.66 2.43 8.59
N LEU A 285 22.38 1.48 9.52
CA LEU A 285 23.29 1.17 10.65
C LEU A 285 24.62 0.58 10.20
N GLN A 286 24.68 0.00 9.00
CA GLN A 286 25.91 -0.48 8.36
C GLN A 286 26.65 0.62 7.58
N GLY A 287 26.16 1.86 7.59
CA GLY A 287 26.76 3.01 6.91
C GLY A 287 26.45 3.06 5.41
N LEU A 288 25.43 2.32 4.94
CA LEU A 288 24.99 2.44 3.56
C LEU A 288 24.09 3.65 3.38
N GLU A 289 24.31 4.40 2.30
CA GLU A 289 23.52 5.57 1.95
C GLU A 289 22.44 5.24 0.89
N PRO A 290 21.32 6.00 0.84
CA PRO A 290 20.39 5.89 -0.27
C PRO A 290 21.08 6.19 -1.63
N PRO A 291 20.74 5.45 -2.71
CA PRO A 291 19.69 4.44 -2.82
C PRO A 291 20.12 3.02 -2.45
N ALA A 292 21.37 2.77 -2.03
CA ALA A 292 21.85 1.43 -1.68
C ALA A 292 21.06 0.82 -0.51
N THR A 293 20.51 1.64 0.39
CA THR A 293 19.65 1.18 1.49
C THR A 293 18.44 0.39 1.01
N ALA A 294 17.87 0.74 -0.13
CA ALA A 294 16.70 0.09 -0.71
C ALA A 294 17.02 -1.23 -1.44
N THR A 295 18.27 -1.42 -1.88
CA THR A 295 18.63 -2.52 -2.78
C THR A 295 19.51 -3.57 -2.13
N HIS A 296 20.39 -3.18 -1.18
CA HIS A 296 21.35 -4.08 -0.58
C HIS A 296 20.67 -5.17 0.25
N HIS A 297 20.72 -6.41 -0.27
CA HIS A 297 20.11 -7.59 0.34
C HIS A 297 18.68 -7.33 0.82
N ASN A 298 17.88 -6.67 -0.01
CA ASN A 298 16.49 -6.31 0.28
C ASN A 298 15.50 -7.02 -0.67
N PRO A 299 15.06 -8.23 -0.33
CA PRO A 299 14.09 -8.96 -1.12
C PRO A 299 12.66 -8.37 -1.06
N PHE A 300 12.42 -7.43 -0.15
CA PHE A 300 11.11 -6.83 0.10
C PHE A 300 10.90 -5.49 -0.63
N ARG A 301 11.82 -5.11 -1.51
CA ARG A 301 11.86 -3.81 -2.21
C ARG A 301 10.62 -3.47 -3.04
N GLU A 302 9.77 -4.45 -3.36
CA GLU A 302 8.50 -4.23 -4.06
C GLU A 302 7.26 -4.51 -3.19
N TRP A 303 7.45 -4.65 -1.86
CA TRP A 303 6.35 -4.87 -0.94
C TRP A 303 5.65 -3.55 -0.58
N ILE A 304 4.58 -3.63 0.24
CA ILE A 304 3.61 -2.55 0.42
C ILE A 304 4.10 -1.35 1.25
N GLY A 305 5.22 -1.49 1.97
CA GLY A 305 5.62 -0.52 2.99
C GLY A 305 5.81 0.93 2.53
N ALA A 306 6.14 1.17 1.23
CA ALA A 306 6.15 2.53 0.70
C ALA A 306 4.76 3.06 0.37
N LEU A 307 3.82 2.18 -0.03
CA LEU A 307 2.43 2.54 -0.32
C LEU A 307 1.73 3.07 0.93
N ILE A 308 1.90 2.39 2.09
CA ILE A 308 1.18 2.72 3.32
C ILE A 308 1.54 4.08 3.92
N ARG A 309 2.64 4.71 3.52
CA ARG A 309 3.08 6.02 4.02
C ARG A 309 2.95 7.16 3.01
N ALA A 310 2.42 6.86 1.83
CA ALA A 310 2.39 7.80 0.73
C ALA A 310 1.30 8.88 0.82
N ASP A 311 0.25 8.63 1.57
CA ASP A 311 -0.94 9.50 1.65
C ASP A 311 -0.61 10.94 2.05
N VAL A 312 0.26 11.13 3.04
CA VAL A 312 0.64 12.44 3.55
C VAL A 312 1.26 13.33 2.47
N HIS A 313 1.97 12.71 1.53
CA HIS A 313 2.55 13.43 0.39
C HIS A 313 1.47 13.93 -0.59
N GLY A 314 0.38 13.19 -0.72
CA GLY A 314 -0.79 13.63 -1.46
C GLY A 314 -1.59 14.70 -0.71
N TRP A 315 -1.86 14.48 0.57
CA TRP A 315 -2.61 15.39 1.42
C TRP A 315 -2.01 16.79 1.51
N THR A 316 -0.68 16.87 1.48
CA THR A 316 0.07 18.12 1.56
C THR A 316 0.34 18.78 0.21
N ASN A 317 -0.07 18.16 -0.91
CA ASN A 317 0.03 18.69 -2.27
C ASN A 317 -1.32 18.68 -3.01
N PRO A 318 -2.40 19.28 -2.47
CA PRO A 318 -3.74 19.25 -3.08
C PRO A 318 -3.70 19.79 -4.52
N GLY A 319 -4.21 19.03 -5.49
CA GLY A 319 -4.26 19.42 -6.90
C GLY A 319 -2.91 19.36 -7.64
N ALA A 320 -1.86 18.87 -7.00
CA ALA A 320 -0.54 18.73 -7.61
C ALA A 320 -0.04 17.27 -7.64
N PRO A 321 -0.73 16.35 -8.37
CA PRO A 321 -0.44 14.92 -8.31
C PRO A 321 0.99 14.56 -8.71
N ALA A 322 1.60 15.26 -9.66
CA ALA A 322 2.99 15.02 -10.06
C ALA A 322 3.98 15.41 -8.96
N ALA A 323 3.73 16.51 -8.23
CA ALA A 323 4.57 16.93 -7.10
C ALA A 323 4.44 15.93 -5.94
N ALA A 324 3.21 15.50 -5.62
CA ALA A 324 2.94 14.48 -4.62
C ALA A 324 3.65 13.17 -4.93
N ALA A 325 3.56 12.69 -6.18
CA ALA A 325 4.24 11.47 -6.63
C ALA A 325 5.76 11.57 -6.52
N ALA A 326 6.35 12.71 -6.92
CA ALA A 326 7.78 12.94 -6.81
C ALA A 326 8.25 12.98 -5.34
N GLN A 327 7.44 13.55 -4.46
CA GLN A 327 7.69 13.60 -3.03
C GLN A 327 7.62 12.21 -2.39
N ALA A 328 6.57 11.44 -2.70
CA ALA A 328 6.42 10.06 -2.25
C ALA A 328 7.54 9.15 -2.78
N HIS A 329 8.02 9.38 -4.00
CA HIS A 329 9.15 8.63 -4.56
C HIS A 329 10.44 8.88 -3.78
N ARG A 330 10.72 10.13 -3.35
CA ARG A 330 11.90 10.42 -2.51
C ARG A 330 11.85 9.73 -1.16
N ASP A 331 10.67 9.65 -0.55
CA ASP A 331 10.46 8.88 0.68
C ASP A 331 10.65 7.37 0.41
N ALA A 332 9.96 6.84 -0.60
CA ALA A 332 10.01 5.43 -0.96
C ALA A 332 11.44 4.94 -1.26
N ALA A 333 12.27 5.78 -1.88
CA ALA A 333 13.62 5.44 -2.32
C ALA A 333 14.58 5.06 -1.18
N LEU A 334 14.24 5.32 0.08
CA LEU A 334 14.98 4.82 1.22
C LEU A 334 14.92 3.29 1.34
N THR A 335 13.79 2.68 0.96
CA THR A 335 13.43 1.29 1.29
C THR A 335 12.95 0.46 0.11
N HIS A 336 12.41 1.08 -0.92
CA HIS A 336 11.71 0.42 -2.02
C HIS A 336 12.22 0.85 -3.40
N THR A 337 11.98 -0.03 -4.37
CA THR A 337 12.26 0.20 -5.79
C THR A 337 11.10 -0.29 -6.64
N GLY A 338 11.16 -0.12 -7.95
CA GLY A 338 10.23 -0.72 -8.90
C GLY A 338 8.76 -0.51 -8.52
N ASN A 339 7.99 -1.60 -8.48
CA ASN A 339 6.55 -1.54 -8.20
C ASN A 339 6.21 -1.09 -6.78
N GLY A 340 7.10 -1.25 -5.79
CA GLY A 340 6.92 -0.70 -4.44
C GLY A 340 6.93 0.83 -4.43
N ALA A 341 7.90 1.45 -5.10
CA ALA A 341 7.97 2.91 -5.26
C ALA A 341 6.85 3.44 -6.18
N HIS A 342 6.49 2.71 -7.23
CA HIS A 342 5.37 3.08 -8.11
C HIS A 342 4.04 3.08 -7.36
N ALA A 343 3.82 2.14 -6.43
CA ALA A 343 2.61 2.09 -5.60
C ALA A 343 2.49 3.33 -4.69
N ALA A 344 3.60 3.77 -4.09
CA ALA A 344 3.64 5.01 -3.32
C ALA A 344 3.29 6.24 -4.18
N ALA A 345 3.88 6.34 -5.38
CA ALA A 345 3.58 7.41 -6.32
C ALA A 345 2.10 7.43 -6.73
N PHE A 346 1.53 6.23 -7.01
CA PHE A 346 0.11 6.04 -7.33
C PHE A 346 -0.80 6.60 -6.23
N VAL A 347 -0.58 6.19 -4.98
CA VAL A 347 -1.39 6.62 -3.82
C VAL A 347 -1.26 8.11 -3.60
N ALA A 348 -0.03 8.65 -3.61
CA ALA A 348 0.19 10.08 -3.42
C ALA A 348 -0.50 10.94 -4.48
N ALA A 349 -0.45 10.54 -5.76
CA ALA A 349 -1.12 11.28 -6.83
C ALA A 349 -2.64 11.18 -6.76
N ALA A 350 -3.18 10.00 -6.40
CA ALA A 350 -4.62 9.80 -6.23
C ALA A 350 -5.14 10.64 -5.06
N THR A 351 -4.48 10.61 -3.91
CA THR A 351 -4.89 11.38 -2.72
C THR A 351 -4.71 12.89 -2.91
N ALA A 352 -3.66 13.35 -3.63
CA ALA A 352 -3.51 14.76 -4.01
C ALA A 352 -4.67 15.27 -4.86
N THR A 353 -5.16 14.43 -5.78
CA THR A 353 -6.30 14.76 -6.64
C THR A 353 -7.59 14.79 -5.84
N ALA A 354 -7.84 13.80 -4.97
CA ALA A 354 -9.01 13.75 -4.11
C ALA A 354 -9.05 14.88 -3.07
N ALA A 355 -7.89 15.30 -2.54
CA ALA A 355 -7.77 16.38 -1.55
C ALA A 355 -8.30 17.72 -2.04
N THR A 356 -8.44 17.92 -3.35
CA THR A 356 -9.09 19.11 -3.92
C THR A 356 -10.57 19.22 -3.56
N GLY A 357 -11.25 18.12 -3.23
CA GLY A 357 -12.69 18.06 -3.03
C GLY A 357 -13.54 18.26 -4.30
N ARG A 358 -12.90 18.21 -5.47
CA ARG A 358 -13.54 18.41 -6.79
C ARG A 358 -13.53 17.15 -7.66
N ALA A 359 -12.78 16.14 -7.25
CA ALA A 359 -12.58 14.89 -7.98
C ALA A 359 -13.42 13.76 -7.37
N ASP A 360 -14.01 12.95 -8.21
CA ASP A 360 -14.56 11.66 -7.84
C ASP A 360 -13.44 10.62 -7.69
N VAL A 361 -13.79 9.45 -7.19
CA VAL A 361 -12.84 8.34 -6.96
C VAL A 361 -12.18 7.88 -8.26
N HIS A 362 -12.91 7.86 -9.37
CA HIS A 362 -12.39 7.43 -10.68
C HIS A 362 -11.38 8.41 -11.24
N THR A 363 -11.60 9.72 -11.03
CA THR A 363 -10.65 10.76 -11.41
C THR A 363 -9.38 10.67 -10.57
N ALA A 364 -9.50 10.40 -9.27
CA ALA A 364 -8.37 10.18 -8.39
C ALA A 364 -7.52 8.97 -8.82
N LEU A 365 -8.16 7.83 -9.09
CA LEU A 365 -7.48 6.61 -9.56
C LEU A 365 -6.78 6.81 -10.93
N ARG A 366 -7.41 7.55 -11.86
CA ARG A 366 -6.78 7.90 -13.14
C ARG A 366 -5.54 8.79 -12.94
N ALA A 367 -5.59 9.75 -12.02
CA ALA A 367 -4.43 10.59 -11.69
C ALA A 367 -3.28 9.75 -11.10
N GLY A 368 -3.58 8.78 -10.23
CA GLY A 368 -2.60 7.81 -9.74
C GLY A 368 -1.95 7.01 -10.87
N LEU A 369 -2.75 6.48 -11.81
CA LEU A 369 -2.22 5.74 -12.96
C LEU A 369 -1.38 6.60 -13.92
N ALA A 370 -1.62 7.89 -13.99
CA ALA A 370 -0.90 8.79 -14.90
C ALA A 370 0.56 9.03 -14.51
N VAL A 371 0.93 8.82 -13.24
CA VAL A 371 2.29 9.00 -12.73
C VAL A 371 3.10 7.70 -12.65
N VAL A 372 2.46 6.56 -12.90
CA VAL A 372 3.09 5.24 -12.87
C VAL A 372 3.52 4.84 -14.29
N PRO A 373 4.69 4.19 -14.47
CA PRO A 373 5.08 3.68 -15.79
C PRO A 373 3.97 2.81 -16.39
N PRO A 374 3.49 3.11 -17.61
CA PRO A 374 2.25 2.52 -18.13
C PRO A 374 2.34 1.02 -18.43
N ARG A 375 3.56 0.48 -18.53
CA ARG A 375 3.82 -0.95 -18.78
C ARG A 375 4.26 -1.69 -17.53
N SER A 376 4.32 -1.04 -16.36
CA SER A 376 4.68 -1.69 -15.11
C SER A 376 3.65 -2.75 -14.70
N ARG A 377 4.12 -3.77 -14.00
CA ARG A 377 3.24 -4.80 -13.41
C ARG A 377 2.16 -4.19 -12.52
N LEU A 378 2.49 -3.13 -11.79
CA LEU A 378 1.54 -2.38 -10.97
C LEU A 378 0.44 -1.74 -11.81
N ALA A 379 0.80 -1.00 -12.87
CA ALA A 379 -0.18 -0.33 -13.73
C ALA A 379 -1.11 -1.32 -14.45
N GLU A 380 -0.58 -2.48 -14.85
CA GLU A 380 -1.38 -3.57 -15.40
C GLU A 380 -2.39 -4.11 -14.39
N ALA A 381 -1.93 -4.38 -13.16
CA ALA A 381 -2.77 -4.93 -12.10
C ALA A 381 -3.87 -3.95 -11.65
N VAL A 382 -3.54 -2.68 -11.51
CA VAL A 382 -4.51 -1.63 -11.17
C VAL A 382 -5.57 -1.49 -12.26
N ARG A 383 -5.18 -1.45 -13.54
CA ARG A 383 -6.15 -1.40 -14.65
C ARG A 383 -7.03 -2.64 -14.71
N PHE A 384 -6.46 -3.82 -14.43
CA PHE A 384 -7.23 -5.05 -14.36
C PHE A 384 -8.28 -4.98 -13.24
N GLY A 385 -7.89 -4.56 -12.02
CA GLY A 385 -8.80 -4.40 -10.89
C GLY A 385 -9.94 -3.41 -11.17
N ILE A 386 -9.60 -2.24 -11.75
CA ILE A 386 -10.59 -1.22 -12.14
C ILE A 386 -11.59 -1.78 -13.16
N ARG A 387 -11.11 -2.47 -14.24
CA ARG A 387 -12.01 -3.05 -15.23
C ARG A 387 -12.90 -4.13 -14.64
N ALA A 388 -12.33 -5.09 -13.92
CA ALA A 388 -13.08 -6.17 -13.28
C ALA A 388 -14.18 -5.63 -12.34
N ALA A 389 -13.88 -4.57 -11.59
CA ALA A 389 -14.84 -3.92 -10.70
C ALA A 389 -15.93 -3.16 -11.45
N ALA A 390 -15.59 -2.49 -12.56
CA ALA A 390 -16.55 -1.78 -13.39
C ALA A 390 -17.55 -2.72 -14.08
N ASP A 391 -17.11 -3.91 -14.49
CA ASP A 391 -17.95 -4.90 -15.19
C ASP A 391 -19.01 -5.55 -14.28
N VAL A 392 -18.85 -5.48 -12.94
CA VAL A 392 -19.71 -6.19 -11.96
C VAL A 392 -20.39 -5.22 -10.97
N ARG A 393 -20.81 -4.08 -11.43
CA ARG A 393 -21.07 -2.88 -10.64
C ARG A 393 -22.22 -2.92 -9.62
N ASP A 394 -23.19 -3.82 -9.70
CA ASP A 394 -24.51 -3.52 -9.10
C ASP A 394 -24.87 -4.28 -7.82
N THR A 395 -24.04 -5.16 -7.29
CA THR A 395 -24.32 -5.84 -6.03
C THR A 395 -23.07 -6.10 -5.18
N ALA A 396 -23.21 -6.12 -3.84
CA ALA A 396 -22.13 -6.51 -2.95
C ALA A 396 -21.64 -7.96 -3.20
N ALA A 397 -22.50 -8.85 -3.67
CA ALA A 397 -22.14 -10.19 -4.12
C ALA A 397 -21.26 -10.18 -5.39
N GLY A 398 -21.39 -9.16 -6.24
CA GLY A 398 -20.54 -8.97 -7.42
C GLY A 398 -19.08 -8.74 -7.08
N PHE A 399 -18.74 -8.12 -5.94
CA PHE A 399 -17.35 -7.90 -5.56
C PHE A 399 -16.60 -9.20 -5.22
N ASP A 400 -17.25 -10.23 -4.72
CA ASP A 400 -16.63 -11.54 -4.52
C ASP A 400 -16.06 -12.10 -5.82
N THR A 401 -16.75 -11.92 -6.95
CA THR A 401 -16.25 -12.30 -8.28
C THR A 401 -15.00 -11.52 -8.66
N VAL A 402 -14.96 -10.22 -8.39
CA VAL A 402 -13.78 -9.37 -8.65
C VAL A 402 -12.58 -9.86 -7.83
N VAL A 403 -12.79 -10.16 -6.56
CA VAL A 403 -11.76 -10.70 -5.66
C VAL A 403 -11.24 -12.04 -6.17
N ASP A 404 -12.11 -12.94 -6.56
CA ASP A 404 -11.74 -14.26 -7.07
C ASP A 404 -10.91 -14.15 -8.37
N LEU A 405 -11.25 -13.22 -9.28
CA LEU A 405 -10.48 -12.93 -10.49
C LEU A 405 -9.09 -12.36 -10.14
N LEU A 406 -9.00 -11.46 -9.16
CA LEU A 406 -7.73 -10.92 -8.68
C LEU A 406 -6.85 -12.01 -8.07
N HIS A 407 -7.40 -12.88 -7.22
CA HIS A 407 -6.67 -14.00 -6.63
C HIS A 407 -6.24 -15.04 -7.67
N ALA A 408 -7.07 -15.33 -8.67
CA ALA A 408 -6.70 -16.23 -9.77
C ALA A 408 -5.50 -15.69 -10.57
N ARG A 409 -5.44 -14.36 -10.78
CA ARG A 409 -4.37 -13.73 -11.59
C ARG A 409 -3.11 -13.43 -10.79
N TYR A 410 -3.25 -12.95 -9.55
CA TYR A 410 -2.16 -12.41 -8.73
C TYR A 410 -1.88 -13.21 -7.46
N GLY A 411 -2.55 -14.32 -7.20
CA GLY A 411 -2.38 -15.15 -5.99
C GLY A 411 -0.99 -15.76 -5.82
N ARG A 412 -0.14 -15.73 -6.87
CA ARG A 412 1.26 -16.13 -6.79
C ARG A 412 2.14 -15.15 -5.99
N TYR A 413 1.75 -13.87 -5.90
CA TYR A 413 2.49 -12.86 -5.14
C TYR A 413 2.35 -13.11 -3.63
N HIS A 414 3.36 -12.68 -2.90
CA HIS A 414 3.29 -12.67 -1.44
C HIS A 414 2.15 -11.76 -0.98
N TRP A 415 1.51 -12.10 0.15
CA TRP A 415 0.36 -11.35 0.65
C TRP A 415 0.64 -9.86 0.93
N VAL A 416 1.89 -9.49 1.18
CA VAL A 416 2.35 -8.09 1.40
C VAL A 416 2.84 -7.40 0.12
N HIS A 417 2.83 -8.06 -1.04
CA HIS A 417 3.38 -7.47 -2.27
C HIS A 417 2.50 -6.32 -2.79
N SER A 418 3.12 -5.19 -3.22
CA SER A 418 2.39 -3.99 -3.65
C SER A 418 1.45 -4.22 -4.84
N VAL A 419 1.80 -5.09 -5.78
CA VAL A 419 1.01 -5.32 -7.01
C VAL A 419 -0.41 -5.81 -6.72
N PRO A 420 -0.66 -6.96 -6.01
CA PRO A 420 -2.01 -7.40 -5.72
C PRO A 420 -2.75 -6.43 -4.80
N ASN A 421 -2.08 -5.88 -3.81
CA ASN A 421 -2.70 -4.99 -2.83
C ASN A 421 -3.19 -3.68 -3.46
N THR A 422 -2.39 -3.03 -4.33
CA THR A 422 -2.85 -1.84 -5.05
C THR A 422 -4.01 -2.17 -6.01
N ALA A 423 -4.00 -3.36 -6.61
CA ALA A 423 -5.11 -3.78 -7.48
C ALA A 423 -6.42 -3.97 -6.69
N VAL A 424 -6.37 -4.55 -5.48
CA VAL A 424 -7.54 -4.69 -4.60
C VAL A 424 -8.05 -3.33 -4.15
N ILE A 425 -7.16 -2.43 -3.72
CA ILE A 425 -7.53 -1.05 -3.33
C ILE A 425 -8.28 -0.36 -4.48
N ALA A 426 -7.70 -0.37 -5.67
CA ALA A 426 -8.30 0.26 -6.84
C ALA A 426 -9.64 -0.39 -7.24
N ALA A 427 -9.75 -1.71 -7.17
CA ALA A 427 -10.99 -2.44 -7.45
C ALA A 427 -12.07 -2.12 -6.42
N ALA A 428 -11.74 -2.13 -5.12
CA ALA A 428 -12.66 -1.83 -4.04
C ALA A 428 -13.25 -0.42 -4.17
N LEU A 429 -12.39 0.56 -4.38
CA LEU A 429 -12.76 1.97 -4.59
C LEU A 429 -13.62 2.16 -5.84
N THR A 430 -13.27 1.49 -6.94
CA THR A 430 -14.05 1.56 -8.19
C THR A 430 -15.44 0.96 -8.02
N HIS A 431 -15.53 -0.20 -7.38
CA HIS A 431 -16.81 -0.89 -7.17
C HIS A 431 -17.70 -0.18 -6.14
N ALA A 432 -17.09 0.49 -5.16
CA ALA A 432 -17.80 1.26 -4.12
C ALA A 432 -18.31 2.62 -4.62
N ASP A 433 -17.76 3.12 -5.73
CA ASP A 433 -18.14 4.39 -6.37
C ASP A 433 -18.16 5.59 -5.41
N GLY A 434 -17.21 5.64 -4.48
CA GLY A 434 -17.05 6.72 -3.50
C GLY A 434 -17.81 6.53 -2.19
N ASP A 435 -18.63 5.49 -2.02
CA ASP A 435 -19.23 5.18 -0.73
C ASP A 435 -18.14 4.75 0.28
N PHE A 436 -18.11 5.40 1.43
CA PHE A 436 -17.08 5.16 2.44
C PHE A 436 -17.10 3.74 2.99
N THR A 437 -18.26 3.28 3.46
CA THR A 437 -18.41 1.95 4.07
C THR A 437 -18.04 0.85 3.10
N HIS A 438 -18.58 0.91 1.88
CA HIS A 438 -18.28 -0.07 0.87
C HIS A 438 -16.81 -0.05 0.45
N SER A 439 -16.16 1.12 0.39
CA SER A 439 -14.73 1.24 0.04
C SER A 439 -13.85 0.48 1.03
N VAL A 440 -14.02 0.73 2.34
CA VAL A 440 -13.20 0.08 3.37
C VAL A 440 -13.53 -1.41 3.51
N CYS A 441 -14.81 -1.76 3.52
CA CYS A 441 -15.23 -3.15 3.68
C CYS A 441 -14.79 -4.03 2.49
N ARG A 442 -14.88 -3.54 1.25
CA ARG A 442 -14.44 -4.26 0.07
C ARG A 442 -12.92 -4.41 0.02
N ALA A 443 -12.16 -3.36 0.38
CA ALA A 443 -10.70 -3.42 0.44
C ALA A 443 -10.24 -4.51 1.43
N VAL A 444 -10.83 -4.56 2.61
CA VAL A 444 -10.53 -5.57 3.63
C VAL A 444 -11.00 -6.96 3.21
N SER A 445 -12.20 -7.09 2.64
CA SER A 445 -12.73 -8.39 2.18
C SER A 445 -11.96 -8.98 1.01
N GLY A 446 -11.12 -8.20 0.34
CA GLY A 446 -10.24 -8.63 -0.74
C GLY A 446 -9.09 -9.54 -0.29
N GLY A 447 -8.79 -9.60 1.00
CA GLY A 447 -7.68 -10.38 1.55
C GLY A 447 -6.33 -9.71 1.31
N TRP A 448 -5.27 -10.50 1.24
CA TRP A 448 -3.87 -10.08 1.25
C TRP A 448 -3.53 -9.24 2.50
N ASP A 449 -3.04 -8.03 2.34
CA ASP A 449 -2.67 -7.13 3.44
C ASP A 449 -3.87 -6.25 3.83
N THR A 450 -4.73 -6.81 4.67
CA THR A 450 -6.08 -6.30 4.89
C THR A 450 -6.15 -4.97 5.61
N ASP A 451 -5.27 -4.72 6.58
CA ASP A 451 -5.18 -3.47 7.32
C ASP A 451 -4.61 -2.35 6.46
N SER A 452 -3.53 -2.60 5.73
CA SER A 452 -2.95 -1.66 4.77
C SER A 452 -3.90 -1.30 3.64
N ASN A 453 -4.60 -2.32 3.08
CA ASN A 453 -5.61 -2.12 2.04
C ASN A 453 -6.78 -1.28 2.56
N GLY A 454 -7.29 -1.63 3.74
CA GLY A 454 -8.36 -0.89 4.41
C GLY A 454 -7.96 0.54 4.72
N ALA A 455 -6.76 0.74 5.28
CA ALA A 455 -6.21 2.06 5.62
C ALA A 455 -6.13 2.98 4.40
N THR A 456 -5.54 2.49 3.31
CA THR A 456 -5.37 3.29 2.09
C THR A 456 -6.69 3.58 1.39
N ALA A 457 -7.57 2.58 1.29
CA ALA A 457 -8.92 2.77 0.74
C ALA A 457 -9.74 3.75 1.59
N GLY A 458 -9.67 3.61 2.92
CA GLY A 458 -10.34 4.48 3.87
C GLY A 458 -9.85 5.92 3.82
N ALA A 459 -8.54 6.13 3.66
CA ALA A 459 -7.95 7.47 3.49
C ALA A 459 -8.50 8.17 2.24
N LEU A 460 -8.51 7.48 1.10
CA LEU A 460 -9.02 8.05 -0.15
C LEU A 460 -10.55 8.27 -0.08
N ALA A 461 -11.30 7.28 0.43
CA ALA A 461 -12.75 7.40 0.60
C ALA A 461 -13.14 8.53 1.58
N GLY A 462 -12.34 8.75 2.63
CA GLY A 462 -12.51 9.88 3.54
C GLY A 462 -12.34 11.24 2.86
N LEU A 463 -11.31 11.38 2.01
CA LEU A 463 -11.14 12.59 1.19
C LEU A 463 -12.35 12.85 0.28
N ILE A 464 -12.87 11.78 -0.37
CA ILE A 464 -14.05 11.87 -1.25
C ILE A 464 -15.32 12.20 -0.46
N ALA A 465 -15.49 11.62 0.73
CA ALA A 465 -16.60 11.95 1.63
C ALA A 465 -16.58 13.42 2.08
N GLY A 466 -15.40 14.05 2.09
CA GLY A 466 -15.23 15.49 2.25
C GLY A 466 -15.28 16.01 3.68
N SER A 467 -15.76 15.23 4.65
CA SER A 467 -15.94 15.65 6.04
C SER A 467 -16.07 14.43 6.96
N PRO A 468 -15.59 14.51 8.22
CA PRO A 468 -15.79 13.45 9.21
C PRO A 468 -17.26 13.14 9.46
N ASP A 469 -18.17 14.13 9.31
CA ASP A 469 -19.61 13.94 9.52
C ASP A 469 -20.27 13.08 8.42
N ALA A 470 -19.62 12.96 7.26
CA ALA A 470 -20.06 12.08 6.18
C ALA A 470 -19.66 10.62 6.39
N ILE A 471 -18.77 10.35 7.35
CA ILE A 471 -18.40 8.97 7.74
C ILE A 471 -19.42 8.48 8.76
N PRO A 472 -20.08 7.32 8.54
CA PRO A 472 -21.07 6.81 9.49
C PRO A 472 -20.49 6.65 10.90
N HIS A 473 -21.21 7.15 11.91
CA HIS A 473 -20.77 7.25 13.31
C HIS A 473 -20.31 5.91 13.91
N ARG A 474 -20.90 4.77 13.47
CA ARG A 474 -20.46 3.44 13.91
C ARG A 474 -18.97 3.15 13.62
N TRP A 475 -18.39 3.79 12.59
CA TRP A 475 -16.97 3.66 12.26
C TRP A 475 -16.08 4.57 13.10
N THR A 476 -16.52 5.79 13.41
CA THR A 476 -15.69 6.79 14.07
C THR A 476 -15.81 6.77 15.59
N ALA A 477 -17.00 6.44 16.13
CA ALA A 477 -17.24 6.47 17.57
C ALA A 477 -16.32 5.57 18.40
N PRO A 478 -16.03 4.30 18.00
CA PRO A 478 -15.15 3.44 18.79
C PRO A 478 -13.70 3.93 18.83
N LEU A 479 -13.26 4.73 17.85
CA LEU A 479 -11.90 5.29 17.77
C LEU A 479 -11.65 6.44 18.75
N LYS A 480 -12.71 7.04 19.32
CA LYS A 480 -12.67 8.06 20.39
C LYS A 480 -11.77 9.26 20.09
N ASN A 481 -11.58 9.59 18.82
CA ASN A 481 -10.65 10.64 18.36
C ASN A 481 -9.26 10.51 19.02
N ARG A 482 -8.75 9.28 19.14
CA ARG A 482 -7.51 8.99 19.85
C ARG A 482 -6.67 7.96 19.09
N LEU A 483 -5.43 8.34 18.77
CA LEU A 483 -4.45 7.48 18.12
C LEU A 483 -3.33 7.11 19.08
N ALA A 484 -3.11 5.81 19.32
CA ALA A 484 -1.91 5.33 19.97
C ALA A 484 -0.76 5.20 18.95
N THR A 485 0.42 5.68 19.29
CA THR A 485 1.59 5.64 18.41
C THR A 485 2.89 5.61 19.20
N THR A 486 3.95 5.09 18.57
CA THR A 486 5.32 5.18 19.10
C THR A 486 6.09 6.38 18.57
N VAL A 487 5.50 7.18 17.69
CA VAL A 487 6.13 8.41 17.17
C VAL A 487 6.12 9.48 18.26
N PRO A 488 7.29 10.00 18.67
CA PRO A 488 7.38 10.95 19.77
C PRO A 488 6.52 12.20 19.56
N GLY A 489 5.80 12.59 20.61
CA GLY A 489 4.95 13.79 20.60
C GLY A 489 3.56 13.61 19.97
N PHE A 490 3.24 12.41 19.44
CA PHE A 490 1.96 12.14 18.80
C PHE A 490 1.09 11.12 19.55
N ASP A 491 1.58 10.45 20.58
CA ASP A 491 0.77 9.46 21.29
C ASP A 491 -0.45 10.10 21.96
N GLY A 492 -1.63 9.51 21.70
CA GLY A 492 -2.92 10.03 22.19
C GLY A 492 -3.51 11.18 21.37
N ILE A 493 -2.89 11.59 20.26
CA ILE A 493 -3.34 12.72 19.43
C ILE A 493 -4.71 12.45 18.79
N GLY A 494 -5.51 13.52 18.67
CA GLY A 494 -6.78 13.50 17.94
C GLY A 494 -6.61 13.68 16.42
N PHE A 495 -7.54 13.12 15.66
CA PHE A 495 -7.53 13.21 14.19
C PHE A 495 -7.81 14.63 13.68
N ASP A 496 -8.60 15.41 14.43
CA ASP A 496 -8.83 16.83 14.20
C ASP A 496 -7.54 17.66 14.32
N THR A 497 -6.69 17.33 15.29
CA THR A 497 -5.38 17.94 15.47
C THR A 497 -4.42 17.53 14.37
N LEU A 498 -4.39 16.25 13.99
CA LEU A 498 -3.60 15.76 12.84
C LEU A 498 -4.00 16.46 11.54
N ALA A 499 -5.29 16.62 11.30
CA ALA A 499 -5.80 17.33 10.13
C ALA A 499 -5.34 18.80 10.12
N HIS A 500 -5.34 19.46 11.28
CA HIS A 500 -4.85 20.83 11.41
C HIS A 500 -3.35 20.93 11.05
N LEU A 501 -2.53 20.05 11.63
CA LEU A 501 -1.08 20.03 11.36
C LEU A 501 -0.81 19.70 9.87
N THR A 502 -1.55 18.76 9.30
CA THR A 502 -1.41 18.40 7.88
C THR A 502 -1.80 19.56 6.95
N ALA A 503 -2.87 20.28 7.30
CA ALA A 503 -3.30 21.46 6.54
C ALA A 503 -2.28 22.61 6.60
N GLN A 504 -1.56 22.77 7.72
CA GLN A 504 -0.47 23.72 7.83
C GLN A 504 0.67 23.37 6.86
N GLU A 505 1.05 22.09 6.76
CA GLU A 505 2.08 21.65 5.81
C GLU A 505 1.61 21.75 4.35
N ALA A 506 0.32 21.55 4.08
CA ALA A 506 -0.24 21.77 2.75
C ALA A 506 -0.12 23.24 2.30
N ALA A 507 -0.29 24.17 3.23
CA ALA A 507 -0.19 25.62 2.97
C ALA A 507 1.24 26.15 2.82
N ARG A 508 2.25 25.38 3.25
CA ARG A 508 3.67 25.75 3.04
C ARG A 508 4.04 25.61 1.57
N SER A 509 4.75 26.62 1.06
CA SER A 509 5.28 26.67 -0.31
C SER A 509 6.54 25.79 -0.47
#